data_5be6bd77f0478db2aedce738ca127388
#
_entry.id   5be6bd77f0478db2aedce738ca127388
#
_cell.length_a   1.000
_cell.length_b   1.000
_cell.length_c   1.000
_cell.angle_alpha   90.00
_cell.angle_beta   90.00
_cell.angle_gamma   90.00
#
_symmetry.space_group_name_H-M   'P 1'
#
loop_
_entity.id
_entity.type
_entity.pdbx_description
1 polymer ?
#
loop_
_entity_poly.entity_id
_entity_poly.type
_entity_poly.pdbx_seq_one_letter_code
_entity_poly.pdbx_strand_id
1 'polypeptide(L)'
;MEPAPRRIGRIIGLLRERYPQPRTALEFGNPLQILVATILAAQCTDERVNRITPGLFRKYSTATAFASADRTELEQEIRSAGFFRNKAKSIIGAASLIVNDFAGAVPDSMAALVTLPGVARKTANIVLSAGYGKAEGIAVDTHAGRLSRRLGLSRHEDPVKVERDLLKLVPKDDWLDFNFLLVEHGRALCQSRKPMCPDCFLRRLCPSAAALISGGKPK
;
A
#
# COMPACT_ATOMS: atom_id res chain seq x y z
N MET A 1 5.86 28.55 -8.01
CA MET A 1 6.20 27.54 -6.97
C MET A 1 7.48 26.83 -7.32
N GLU A 2 8.30 26.53 -6.34
CA GLU A 2 9.55 25.78 -6.49
C GLU A 2 9.36 24.39 -7.13
N PRO A 3 10.28 23.90 -7.98
CA PRO A 3 10.20 22.58 -8.59
C PRO A 3 10.15 21.44 -7.55
N ALA A 4 9.52 20.30 -7.90
CA ALA A 4 9.39 19.16 -7.01
C ALA A 4 10.71 18.67 -6.38
N PRO A 5 11.85 18.56 -7.13
CA PRO A 5 13.13 18.13 -6.54
C PRO A 5 13.62 19.01 -5.39
N ARG A 6 13.31 20.31 -5.40
CA ARG A 6 13.71 21.22 -4.31
C ARG A 6 12.77 21.18 -3.10
N ARG A 7 11.54 20.66 -3.28
CA ARG A 7 10.52 20.61 -2.23
C ARG A 7 10.42 19.25 -1.53
N ILE A 8 10.83 18.17 -2.20
CA ILE A 8 10.56 16.82 -1.75
C ILE A 8 11.09 16.54 -0.34
N GLY A 9 12.33 16.92 -0.05
CA GLY A 9 12.92 16.72 1.28
C GLY A 9 12.13 17.45 2.38
N ARG A 10 11.68 18.70 2.12
CA ARG A 10 10.83 19.44 3.08
C ARG A 10 9.45 18.81 3.25
N ILE A 11 8.87 18.28 2.16
CA ILE A 11 7.58 17.57 2.21
C ILE A 11 7.72 16.32 3.09
N ILE A 12 8.75 15.51 2.88
CA ILE A 12 9.02 14.30 3.66
C ILE A 12 9.26 14.64 5.13
N GLY A 13 10.10 15.64 5.41
CA GLY A 13 10.39 16.09 6.79
C GLY A 13 9.13 16.48 7.56
N LEU A 14 8.28 17.31 6.96
CA LEU A 14 7.00 17.74 7.56
C LEU A 14 6.00 16.57 7.72
N LEU A 15 5.98 15.64 6.77
CA LEU A 15 5.15 14.44 6.89
C LEU A 15 5.61 13.57 8.06
N ARG A 16 6.92 13.33 8.22
CA ARG A 16 7.49 12.54 9.32
C ARG A 16 7.29 13.21 10.68
N GLU A 17 7.44 14.52 10.75
CA GLU A 17 7.14 15.28 11.97
C GLU A 17 5.68 15.06 12.40
N ARG A 18 4.75 15.10 11.46
CA ARG A 18 3.30 14.95 11.74
C ARG A 18 2.87 13.50 11.93
N TYR A 19 3.53 12.56 11.25
CA TYR A 19 3.24 11.12 11.27
C TYR A 19 4.52 10.34 11.58
N PRO A 20 4.94 10.29 12.86
CA PRO A 20 6.27 9.75 13.24
C PRO A 20 6.38 8.23 13.12
N GLN A 21 5.29 7.52 12.99
CA GLN A 21 5.26 6.05 12.84
C GLN A 21 4.46 5.63 11.60
N PRO A 22 4.93 5.98 10.40
CA PRO A 22 4.25 5.65 9.16
C PRO A 22 4.30 4.14 8.92
N ARG A 23 3.14 3.49 8.94
CA ARG A 23 3.03 2.03 8.75
C ARG A 23 1.70 1.66 8.12
N THR A 24 1.61 0.44 7.62
CA THR A 24 0.33 -0.11 7.20
C THR A 24 -0.63 -0.23 8.40
N ALA A 25 -1.91 -0.03 8.15
CA ALA A 25 -2.95 -0.28 9.15
C ALA A 25 -3.33 -1.77 9.25
N LEU A 26 -2.81 -2.62 8.35
CA LEU A 26 -3.02 -4.06 8.42
C LEU A 26 -2.23 -4.67 9.58
N GLU A 27 -2.88 -5.54 10.35
CA GLU A 27 -2.28 -6.26 11.47
C GLU A 27 -1.68 -7.59 10.98
N PHE A 28 -0.42 -7.83 11.30
CA PHE A 28 0.32 -9.03 10.88
C PHE A 28 1.51 -9.29 11.82
N GLY A 29 1.96 -10.53 11.88
CA GLY A 29 3.13 -10.96 12.66
C GLY A 29 4.29 -11.48 11.82
N ASN A 30 4.09 -11.74 10.51
CA ASN A 30 5.14 -12.27 9.63
C ASN A 30 4.83 -11.96 8.14
N PRO A 31 5.79 -12.23 7.23
CA PRO A 31 5.62 -11.95 5.79
C PRO A 31 4.45 -12.68 5.12
N LEU A 32 4.10 -13.89 5.54
CA LEU A 32 2.95 -14.61 5.02
C LEU A 32 1.64 -13.90 5.38
N GLN A 33 1.53 -13.45 6.61
CA GLN A 33 0.35 -12.75 7.09
C GLN A 33 0.14 -11.42 6.40
N ILE A 34 1.19 -10.60 6.19
CA ILE A 34 1.03 -9.34 5.45
C ILE A 34 0.72 -9.59 3.98
N LEU A 35 1.26 -10.64 3.35
CA LEU A 35 0.92 -11.04 1.98
C LEU A 35 -0.58 -11.35 1.87
N VAL A 36 -1.09 -12.25 2.72
CA VAL A 36 -2.51 -12.65 2.72
C VAL A 36 -3.40 -11.45 3.06
N ALA A 37 -3.07 -10.68 4.09
CA ALA A 37 -3.82 -9.48 4.46
C ALA A 37 -3.89 -8.46 3.32
N THR A 38 -2.80 -8.26 2.55
CA THR A 38 -2.77 -7.34 1.42
C THR A 38 -3.61 -7.85 0.23
N ILE A 39 -3.63 -9.17 -0.02
CA ILE A 39 -4.55 -9.76 -1.01
C ILE A 39 -6.00 -9.53 -0.58
N LEU A 40 -6.32 -9.71 0.70
CA LEU A 40 -7.65 -9.46 1.24
C LEU A 40 -8.04 -7.98 1.19
N ALA A 41 -7.10 -7.04 1.32
CA ALA A 41 -7.33 -5.61 1.29
C ALA A 41 -7.68 -5.05 -0.10
N ALA A 42 -7.55 -5.83 -1.18
CA ALA A 42 -7.99 -5.42 -2.50
C ALA A 42 -9.50 -5.10 -2.50
N GLN A 43 -9.86 -3.82 -2.70
CA GLN A 43 -11.24 -3.31 -2.63
C GLN A 43 -11.97 -3.66 -1.31
N CYS A 44 -11.23 -3.71 -0.20
CA CYS A 44 -11.74 -3.92 1.13
C CYS A 44 -11.04 -2.96 2.10
N THR A 45 -11.72 -2.56 3.18
CA THR A 45 -11.11 -1.69 4.19
C THR A 45 -10.16 -2.49 5.08
N ASP A 46 -9.07 -1.85 5.53
CA ASP A 46 -8.10 -2.46 6.44
C ASP A 46 -8.77 -2.95 7.73
N GLU A 47 -9.72 -2.17 8.27
CA GLU A 47 -10.51 -2.55 9.44
C GLU A 47 -11.27 -3.87 9.25
N ARG A 48 -11.89 -4.08 8.07
CA ARG A 48 -12.58 -5.32 7.74
C ARG A 48 -11.59 -6.48 7.63
N VAL A 49 -10.44 -6.27 7.02
CA VAL A 49 -9.39 -7.28 6.93
C VAL A 49 -8.91 -7.67 8.32
N ASN A 50 -8.63 -6.71 9.19
CA ASN A 50 -8.16 -6.94 10.56
C ASN A 50 -9.19 -7.68 11.44
N ARG A 51 -10.48 -7.64 11.10
CA ARG A 51 -11.52 -8.48 11.77
C ARG A 51 -11.48 -9.94 11.31
N ILE A 52 -11.07 -10.19 10.06
CA ILE A 52 -11.03 -11.55 9.47
C ILE A 52 -9.75 -12.27 9.86
N THR A 53 -8.62 -11.59 9.73
CA THR A 53 -7.28 -12.19 9.78
C THR A 53 -6.91 -12.90 11.08
N PRO A 54 -7.33 -12.49 12.30
CA PRO A 54 -6.99 -13.21 13.51
C PRO A 54 -7.51 -14.65 13.56
N GLY A 55 -8.74 -14.87 13.10
CA GLY A 55 -9.33 -16.22 12.97
C GLY A 55 -8.63 -17.04 11.90
N LEU A 56 -8.43 -16.40 10.75
CA LEU A 56 -7.80 -17.02 9.59
C LEU A 56 -6.36 -17.46 9.89
N PHE A 57 -5.54 -16.63 10.55
CA PHE A 57 -4.15 -16.95 10.84
C PHE A 57 -3.96 -17.97 11.98
N ARG A 58 -4.94 -18.13 12.86
CA ARG A 58 -4.94 -19.24 13.81
C ARG A 58 -5.15 -20.57 13.11
N LYS A 59 -6.00 -20.61 12.10
CA LYS A 59 -6.30 -21.84 11.35
C LYS A 59 -5.22 -22.16 10.31
N TYR A 60 -4.79 -21.17 9.57
CA TYR A 60 -3.79 -21.30 8.49
C TYR A 60 -2.51 -20.56 8.89
N SER A 61 -1.67 -21.18 9.69
CA SER A 61 -0.46 -20.53 10.24
C SER A 61 0.77 -20.61 9.30
N THR A 62 0.72 -21.44 8.26
CA THR A 62 1.83 -21.68 7.31
C THR A 62 1.37 -21.61 5.87
N ALA A 63 2.32 -21.43 4.94
CA ALA A 63 2.04 -21.50 3.50
C ALA A 63 1.44 -22.87 3.12
N THR A 64 1.95 -23.97 3.70
CA THR A 64 1.42 -25.31 3.48
C THR A 64 -0.04 -25.43 3.91
N ALA A 65 -0.40 -24.85 5.06
CA ALA A 65 -1.78 -24.85 5.53
C ALA A 65 -2.72 -24.10 4.57
N PHE A 66 -2.31 -22.95 4.03
CA PHE A 66 -3.08 -22.24 3.00
C PHE A 66 -3.12 -22.99 1.66
N ALA A 67 -2.02 -23.64 1.26
CA ALA A 67 -1.95 -24.39 0.01
C ALA A 67 -2.88 -25.61 0.01
N SER A 68 -3.07 -26.25 1.17
CA SER A 68 -3.95 -27.40 1.36
C SER A 68 -5.36 -27.05 1.86
N ALA A 69 -5.68 -25.75 1.95
CA ALA A 69 -6.99 -25.32 2.43
C ALA A 69 -8.12 -25.78 1.51
N ASP A 70 -9.22 -26.26 2.08
CA ASP A 70 -10.44 -26.42 1.31
C ASP A 70 -10.93 -25.07 0.80
N ARG A 71 -11.09 -24.99 -0.51
CA ARG A 71 -11.42 -23.72 -1.17
C ARG A 71 -12.76 -23.18 -0.71
N THR A 72 -13.76 -24.03 -0.56
CA THR A 72 -15.13 -23.63 -0.18
C THR A 72 -15.13 -23.09 1.24
N GLU A 73 -14.41 -23.74 2.14
CA GLU A 73 -14.25 -23.29 3.51
C GLU A 73 -13.52 -21.95 3.59
N LEU A 74 -12.39 -21.79 2.90
CA LEU A 74 -11.66 -20.51 2.84
C LEU A 74 -12.53 -19.39 2.27
N GLU A 75 -13.30 -19.65 1.21
CA GLU A 75 -14.24 -18.69 0.63
C GLU A 75 -15.29 -18.21 1.64
N GLN A 76 -15.80 -19.11 2.50
CA GLN A 76 -16.74 -18.75 3.56
C GLN A 76 -16.09 -17.87 4.63
N GLU A 77 -14.91 -18.20 5.09
CA GLU A 77 -14.18 -17.45 6.12
C GLU A 77 -13.85 -16.02 5.69
N ILE A 78 -13.46 -15.83 4.43
CA ILE A 78 -13.10 -14.50 3.89
C ILE A 78 -14.26 -13.81 3.18
N ARG A 79 -15.48 -14.35 3.23
CA ARG A 79 -16.65 -13.84 2.47
C ARG A 79 -16.88 -12.34 2.65
N SER A 80 -16.71 -11.86 3.88
CA SER A 80 -16.94 -10.44 4.20
C SER A 80 -15.90 -9.48 3.62
N ALA A 81 -14.78 -9.98 3.08
CA ALA A 81 -13.80 -9.15 2.38
C ALA A 81 -14.24 -8.72 0.97
N GLY A 82 -15.31 -9.30 0.42
CA GLY A 82 -15.73 -9.09 -0.97
C GLY A 82 -14.79 -9.77 -1.98
N PHE A 83 -15.27 -10.03 -3.19
CA PHE A 83 -14.51 -10.76 -4.23
C PHE A 83 -13.84 -12.05 -3.72
N PHE A 84 -14.44 -12.66 -2.71
CA PHE A 84 -13.85 -13.73 -1.90
C PHE A 84 -13.42 -14.96 -2.72
N ARG A 85 -14.16 -15.31 -3.79
CA ARG A 85 -13.77 -16.44 -4.66
C ARG A 85 -12.43 -16.23 -5.36
N ASN A 86 -12.22 -15.02 -5.89
CA ASN A 86 -10.94 -14.67 -6.54
C ASN A 86 -9.82 -14.54 -5.50
N LYS A 87 -10.11 -13.98 -4.33
CA LYS A 87 -9.16 -13.87 -3.23
C LYS A 87 -8.74 -15.23 -2.70
N ALA A 88 -9.68 -16.15 -2.44
CA ALA A 88 -9.37 -17.52 -2.04
C ALA A 88 -8.51 -18.23 -3.09
N LYS A 89 -8.87 -18.16 -4.36
CA LYS A 89 -8.05 -18.70 -5.45
C LYS A 89 -6.64 -18.13 -5.45
N SER A 90 -6.50 -16.82 -5.28
CA SER A 90 -5.19 -16.15 -5.24
C SER A 90 -4.37 -16.57 -4.03
N ILE A 91 -4.96 -16.64 -2.85
CA ILE A 91 -4.28 -17.04 -1.61
C ILE A 91 -3.79 -18.49 -1.70
N ILE A 92 -4.65 -19.44 -2.11
CA ILE A 92 -4.27 -20.84 -2.27
C ILE A 92 -3.17 -20.97 -3.34
N GLY A 93 -3.33 -20.31 -4.49
CA GLY A 93 -2.35 -20.37 -5.56
C GLY A 93 -1.01 -19.76 -5.18
N ALA A 94 -1.01 -18.60 -4.49
CA ALA A 94 0.22 -18.00 -3.98
C ALA A 94 0.90 -18.91 -2.95
N ALA A 95 0.14 -19.48 -2.02
CA ALA A 95 0.65 -20.40 -1.02
C ALA A 95 1.24 -21.67 -1.65
N SER A 96 0.60 -22.22 -2.68
CA SER A 96 1.11 -23.39 -3.41
C SER A 96 2.45 -23.12 -4.10
N LEU A 97 2.60 -21.94 -4.76
CA LEU A 97 3.89 -21.55 -5.34
C LEU A 97 4.94 -21.30 -4.26
N ILE A 98 4.58 -20.69 -3.14
CA ILE A 98 5.50 -20.48 -2.01
C ILE A 98 6.03 -21.82 -1.47
N VAL A 99 5.18 -22.83 -1.37
CA VAL A 99 5.60 -24.17 -0.93
C VAL A 99 6.51 -24.82 -1.97
N ASN A 100 6.12 -24.80 -3.25
CA ASN A 100 6.80 -25.55 -4.31
C ASN A 100 8.12 -24.91 -4.75
N ASP A 101 8.13 -23.59 -4.91
CA ASP A 101 9.22 -22.87 -5.58
C ASP A 101 10.11 -22.09 -4.59
N PHE A 102 9.62 -21.83 -3.36
CA PHE A 102 10.29 -21.00 -2.35
C PHE A 102 10.44 -21.68 -0.99
N ALA A 103 10.44 -23.01 -0.96
CA ALA A 103 10.64 -23.81 0.27
C ALA A 103 9.72 -23.41 1.44
N GLY A 104 8.51 -22.95 1.18
CA GLY A 104 7.53 -22.55 2.19
C GLY A 104 7.71 -21.12 2.75
N ALA A 105 8.75 -20.39 2.35
CA ALA A 105 9.01 -19.02 2.76
C ALA A 105 8.53 -18.01 1.69
N VAL A 106 7.85 -16.95 2.10
CA VAL A 106 7.47 -15.87 1.19
C VAL A 106 8.73 -15.26 0.58
N PRO A 107 8.84 -15.12 -0.76
CA PRO A 107 10.04 -14.53 -1.36
C PRO A 107 10.19 -13.05 -0.98
N ASP A 108 11.43 -12.58 -0.89
CA ASP A 108 11.81 -11.27 -0.40
C ASP A 108 12.39 -10.35 -1.50
N SER A 109 11.99 -10.60 -2.75
CA SER A 109 12.34 -9.77 -3.92
C SER A 109 11.11 -9.44 -4.77
N MET A 110 11.12 -8.27 -5.41
CA MET A 110 10.06 -7.84 -6.32
C MET A 110 9.83 -8.85 -7.44
N ALA A 111 10.91 -9.32 -8.06
CA ALA A 111 10.84 -10.24 -9.20
C ALA A 111 10.10 -11.54 -8.83
N ALA A 112 10.38 -12.10 -7.66
CA ALA A 112 9.73 -13.32 -7.19
C ALA A 112 8.30 -13.07 -6.71
N LEU A 113 8.05 -11.98 -5.95
CA LEU A 113 6.71 -11.69 -5.43
C LEU A 113 5.66 -11.49 -6.53
N VAL A 114 6.01 -10.84 -7.64
CA VAL A 114 5.04 -10.60 -8.73
C VAL A 114 4.70 -11.85 -9.53
N THR A 115 5.38 -12.98 -9.33
CA THR A 115 4.99 -14.27 -9.91
C THR A 115 3.82 -14.90 -9.16
N LEU A 116 3.58 -14.49 -7.93
CA LEU A 116 2.53 -15.06 -7.09
C LEU A 116 1.13 -14.59 -7.53
N PRO A 117 0.15 -15.51 -7.63
CA PRO A 117 -1.22 -15.16 -7.95
C PRO A 117 -1.81 -14.09 -7.00
N GLY A 118 -2.42 -13.06 -7.57
CA GLY A 118 -3.01 -11.94 -6.80
C GLY A 118 -2.00 -10.91 -6.29
N VAL A 119 -0.72 -11.06 -6.63
CA VAL A 119 0.35 -10.14 -6.21
C VAL A 119 0.80 -9.28 -7.39
N ALA A 120 0.27 -8.08 -7.45
CA ALA A 120 0.77 -7.05 -8.36
C ALA A 120 1.92 -6.25 -7.69
N ARG A 121 2.60 -5.42 -8.47
CA ARG A 121 3.74 -4.59 -8.01
C ARG A 121 3.44 -3.80 -6.73
N LYS A 122 2.22 -3.23 -6.61
CA LYS A 122 1.79 -2.53 -5.38
C LYS A 122 1.79 -3.46 -4.16
N THR A 123 1.21 -4.67 -4.30
CA THR A 123 1.18 -5.67 -3.22
C THR A 123 2.60 -6.10 -2.85
N ALA A 124 3.45 -6.35 -3.84
CA ALA A 124 4.85 -6.71 -3.61
C ALA A 124 5.61 -5.61 -2.84
N ASN A 125 5.46 -4.34 -3.21
CA ASN A 125 6.06 -3.22 -2.47
C ASN A 125 5.60 -3.17 -1.01
N ILE A 126 4.32 -3.43 -0.71
CA ILE A 126 3.80 -3.47 0.67
C ILE A 126 4.40 -4.65 1.44
N VAL A 127 4.47 -5.84 0.81
CA VAL A 127 5.06 -7.03 1.45
C VAL A 127 6.55 -6.83 1.73
N LEU A 128 7.29 -6.26 0.78
CA LEU A 128 8.71 -5.96 0.96
C LEU A 128 8.93 -4.94 2.08
N SER A 129 8.20 -3.83 2.05
CA SER A 129 8.38 -2.78 3.04
C SER A 129 7.92 -3.20 4.43
N ALA A 130 6.70 -3.70 4.58
CA ALA A 130 6.13 -4.03 5.88
C ALA A 130 6.63 -5.38 6.43
N GLY A 131 6.81 -6.39 5.56
CA GLY A 131 7.20 -7.73 5.97
C GLY A 131 8.70 -7.94 6.12
N TYR A 132 9.52 -7.22 5.34
CA TYR A 132 10.96 -7.44 5.28
C TYR A 132 11.80 -6.19 5.60
N GLY A 133 11.18 -5.02 5.76
CA GLY A 133 11.93 -3.77 5.90
C GLY A 133 12.79 -3.44 4.67
N LYS A 134 12.39 -3.91 3.48
CA LYS A 134 13.09 -3.72 2.21
C LYS A 134 12.30 -2.79 1.29
N ALA A 135 12.98 -1.92 0.56
CA ALA A 135 12.37 -1.05 -0.43
C ALA A 135 12.99 -1.26 -1.82
N GLU A 136 12.26 -1.94 -2.70
CA GLU A 136 12.59 -2.06 -4.13
C GLU A 136 11.73 -1.14 -5.01
N GLY A 137 10.82 -0.39 -4.40
CA GLY A 137 9.94 0.56 -5.02
C GLY A 137 9.08 1.28 -4.01
N ILE A 138 8.17 2.12 -4.51
CA ILE A 138 7.19 2.86 -3.69
C ILE A 138 5.79 2.40 -4.09
N ALA A 139 5.03 1.85 -3.15
CA ALA A 139 3.65 1.47 -3.41
C ALA A 139 2.80 2.70 -3.79
N VAL A 140 2.07 2.62 -4.89
CA VAL A 140 1.16 3.68 -5.31
C VAL A 140 -0.27 3.18 -5.24
N ASP A 141 -0.96 3.56 -4.17
CA ASP A 141 -2.39 3.36 -4.01
C ASP A 141 -3.18 4.62 -4.43
N THR A 142 -4.49 4.61 -4.19
CA THR A 142 -5.34 5.76 -4.50
C THR A 142 -4.98 7.02 -3.72
N HIS A 143 -4.45 6.90 -2.49
CA HIS A 143 -3.96 8.03 -1.70
C HIS A 143 -2.65 8.55 -2.27
N ALA A 144 -1.66 7.67 -2.44
CA ALA A 144 -0.36 8.05 -2.98
C ALA A 144 -0.48 8.67 -4.39
N GLY A 145 -1.27 8.08 -5.29
CA GLY A 145 -1.51 8.63 -6.62
C GLY A 145 -2.18 10.01 -6.59
N ARG A 146 -3.21 10.18 -5.75
CA ARG A 146 -3.89 11.47 -5.59
C ARG A 146 -2.96 12.55 -5.02
N LEU A 147 -2.25 12.23 -3.96
CA LEU A 147 -1.36 13.18 -3.28
C LEU A 147 -0.14 13.54 -4.16
N SER A 148 0.42 12.57 -4.87
CA SER A 148 1.52 12.81 -5.80
C SER A 148 1.14 13.84 -6.87
N ARG A 149 -0.08 13.74 -7.43
CA ARG A 149 -0.57 14.74 -8.37
C ARG A 149 -0.81 16.10 -7.71
N ARG A 150 -1.51 16.14 -6.57
CA ARG A 150 -1.82 17.40 -5.86
C ARG A 150 -0.56 18.12 -5.38
N LEU A 151 0.44 17.39 -4.94
CA LEU A 151 1.74 17.94 -4.54
C LEU A 151 2.65 18.24 -5.74
N GLY A 152 2.24 17.91 -6.96
CA GLY A 152 3.04 18.13 -8.17
C GLY A 152 4.32 17.28 -8.22
N LEU A 153 4.28 16.07 -7.64
CA LEU A 153 5.35 15.08 -7.68
C LEU A 153 5.26 14.20 -8.93
N SER A 154 4.07 14.04 -9.48
CA SER A 154 3.80 13.39 -10.76
C SER A 154 2.61 14.05 -11.46
N ARG A 155 2.56 13.94 -12.79
CA ARG A 155 1.40 14.35 -13.61
C ARG A 155 0.58 13.17 -14.10
N HIS A 156 1.04 11.95 -13.85
CA HIS A 156 0.42 10.74 -14.34
C HIS A 156 -0.74 10.27 -13.44
N GLU A 157 -1.70 9.56 -14.06
CA GLU A 157 -2.76 8.84 -13.35
C GLU A 157 -2.43 7.37 -13.17
N ASP A 158 -1.69 6.81 -14.12
CA ASP A 158 -1.23 5.42 -14.09
C ASP A 158 -0.27 5.19 -12.92
N PRO A 159 -0.56 4.22 -12.01
CA PRO A 159 0.24 3.99 -10.81
C PRO A 159 1.70 3.65 -11.11
N VAL A 160 1.98 2.93 -12.20
CA VAL A 160 3.35 2.54 -12.57
C VAL A 160 4.16 3.77 -13.00
N LYS A 161 3.53 4.68 -13.74
CA LYS A 161 4.17 5.94 -14.14
C LYS A 161 4.37 6.86 -12.95
N VAL A 162 3.40 6.92 -12.03
CA VAL A 162 3.55 7.67 -10.77
C VAL A 162 4.70 7.11 -9.94
N GLU A 163 4.78 5.79 -9.74
CA GLU A 163 5.90 5.17 -9.03
C GLU A 163 7.24 5.54 -9.66
N ARG A 164 7.36 5.46 -10.99
CA ARG A 164 8.58 5.84 -11.73
C ARG A 164 9.00 7.29 -11.48
N ASP A 165 8.04 8.21 -11.41
CA ASP A 165 8.31 9.61 -11.09
C ASP A 165 8.79 9.77 -9.64
N LEU A 166 8.13 9.08 -8.70
CA LEU A 166 8.49 9.12 -7.28
C LEU A 166 9.89 8.55 -7.03
N LEU A 167 10.25 7.44 -7.69
CA LEU A 167 11.58 6.83 -7.55
C LEU A 167 12.73 7.76 -7.99
N LYS A 168 12.46 8.73 -8.86
CA LYS A 168 13.44 9.75 -9.29
C LYS A 168 13.53 10.92 -8.32
N LEU A 169 12.48 11.18 -7.55
CA LEU A 169 12.36 12.37 -6.69
C LEU A 169 12.65 12.07 -5.22
N VAL A 170 12.16 10.94 -4.73
CA VAL A 170 12.24 10.54 -3.33
C VAL A 170 13.59 9.88 -3.07
N PRO A 171 14.35 10.31 -2.05
CA PRO A 171 15.58 9.62 -1.66
C PRO A 171 15.32 8.14 -1.35
N LYS A 172 16.27 7.27 -1.68
CA LYS A 172 16.09 5.81 -1.55
C LYS A 172 15.78 5.39 -0.12
N ASP A 173 16.38 6.04 0.86
CA ASP A 173 16.16 5.77 2.28
C ASP A 173 14.73 6.10 2.75
N ASP A 174 14.01 6.92 1.99
CA ASP A 174 12.63 7.29 2.27
C ASP A 174 11.61 6.38 1.56
N TRP A 175 12.03 5.48 0.65
CA TRP A 175 11.09 4.64 -0.11
C TRP A 175 10.26 3.70 0.77
N LEU A 176 10.84 3.27 1.89
CA LEU A 176 10.24 2.28 2.78
C LEU A 176 8.87 2.72 3.30
N ASP A 177 8.78 3.96 3.74
CA ASP A 177 7.63 4.51 4.45
C ASP A 177 6.89 5.63 3.71
N PHE A 178 7.43 6.12 2.58
CA PHE A 178 6.85 7.26 1.87
C PHE A 178 5.38 7.04 1.46
N ASN A 179 5.03 5.84 1.03
CA ASN A 179 3.63 5.50 0.74
C ASN A 179 2.75 5.68 1.99
N PHE A 180 3.19 5.17 3.14
CA PHE A 180 2.42 5.23 4.38
C PHE A 180 2.23 6.67 4.86
N LEU A 181 3.26 7.52 4.73
CA LEU A 181 3.17 8.96 4.99
C LEU A 181 2.08 9.63 4.13
N LEU A 182 2.03 9.30 2.85
CA LEU A 182 1.00 9.83 1.95
C LEU A 182 -0.39 9.28 2.29
N VAL A 183 -0.51 8.02 2.69
CA VAL A 183 -1.77 7.42 3.12
C VAL A 183 -2.30 8.11 4.38
N GLU A 184 -1.47 8.28 5.41
CA GLU A 184 -1.83 8.98 6.64
C GLU A 184 -2.31 10.41 6.36
N HIS A 185 -1.54 11.17 5.58
CA HIS A 185 -1.93 12.52 5.20
C HIS A 185 -3.21 12.56 4.36
N GLY A 186 -3.39 11.58 3.49
CA GLY A 186 -4.57 11.44 2.65
C GLY A 186 -5.84 11.09 3.42
N ARG A 187 -5.71 10.37 4.53
CA ARG A 187 -6.81 10.05 5.45
C ARG A 187 -7.13 11.24 6.35
N ALA A 188 -6.12 11.85 6.95
CA ALA A 188 -6.27 12.91 7.93
C ALA A 188 -6.73 14.25 7.32
N LEU A 189 -6.06 14.74 6.30
CA LEU A 189 -6.23 16.10 5.78
C LEU A 189 -6.54 16.17 4.28
N CYS A 190 -5.76 15.47 3.45
CA CYS A 190 -5.86 15.59 2.00
C CYS A 190 -6.91 14.63 1.41
N GLN A 191 -8.14 14.68 1.91
CA GLN A 191 -9.25 13.83 1.51
C GLN A 191 -9.62 14.03 0.03
N SER A 192 -10.25 13.00 -0.58
CA SER A 192 -10.57 13.00 -2.01
C SER A 192 -11.52 14.14 -2.39
N ARG A 193 -12.67 14.24 -1.72
CA ARG A 193 -13.74 15.19 -2.05
C ARG A 193 -13.61 16.54 -1.37
N LYS A 194 -13.20 16.56 -0.09
CA LYS A 194 -13.13 17.77 0.74
C LYS A 194 -11.78 17.84 1.44
N PRO A 195 -10.68 18.19 0.74
CA PRO A 195 -9.39 18.35 1.37
C PRO A 195 -9.38 19.57 2.31
N MET A 196 -8.80 19.41 3.49
CA MET A 196 -8.69 20.46 4.51
C MET A 196 -7.47 21.34 4.23
N CYS A 197 -7.42 21.95 3.04
CA CYS A 197 -6.28 22.75 2.59
C CYS A 197 -5.95 23.96 3.45
N PRO A 198 -6.93 24.71 4.06
CA PRO A 198 -6.63 25.80 4.98
C PRO A 198 -5.75 25.37 6.17
N ASP A 199 -6.01 24.17 6.72
CA ASP A 199 -5.33 23.63 7.90
C ASP A 199 -4.11 22.75 7.56
N CYS A 200 -3.84 22.55 6.26
CA CYS A 200 -2.81 21.65 5.81
C CYS A 200 -1.41 22.27 5.97
N PHE A 201 -0.55 21.61 6.75
CA PHE A 201 0.83 22.05 6.99
C PHE A 201 1.70 22.02 5.70
N LEU A 202 1.31 21.24 4.68
CA LEU A 202 1.95 21.23 3.38
C LEU A 202 1.43 22.32 2.42
N ARG A 203 0.48 23.17 2.84
CA ARG A 203 -0.19 24.16 1.97
C ARG A 203 0.78 25.03 1.19
N ARG A 204 1.84 25.51 1.83
CA ARG A 204 2.84 26.37 1.17
C ARG A 204 3.73 25.64 0.15
N LEU A 205 3.80 24.31 0.23
CA LEU A 205 4.55 23.45 -0.67
C LEU A 205 3.66 22.75 -1.72
N CYS A 206 2.33 22.94 -1.66
CA CYS A 206 1.37 22.26 -2.51
C CYS A 206 0.89 23.16 -3.66
N PRO A 207 1.20 22.85 -4.93
CA PRO A 207 0.76 23.67 -6.08
C PRO A 207 -0.75 23.66 -6.27
N SER A 208 -1.47 22.64 -5.79
CA SER A 208 -2.92 22.54 -5.90
C SER A 208 -3.68 23.26 -4.78
N ALA A 209 -3.01 23.73 -3.74
CA ALA A 209 -3.68 24.23 -2.54
C ALA A 209 -4.59 25.43 -2.83
N ALA A 210 -4.11 26.43 -3.58
CA ALA A 210 -4.89 27.61 -3.90
C ALA A 210 -6.17 27.29 -4.70
N ALA A 211 -6.06 26.44 -5.73
CA ALA A 211 -7.19 26.01 -6.55
C ALA A 211 -8.21 25.21 -5.70
N LEU A 212 -7.74 24.31 -4.84
CA LEU A 212 -8.61 23.50 -4.00
C LEU A 212 -9.33 24.33 -2.92
N ILE A 213 -8.71 25.39 -2.40
CA ILE A 213 -9.34 26.31 -1.45
C ILE A 213 -10.45 27.12 -2.13
N SER A 214 -10.25 27.55 -3.38
CA SER A 214 -11.25 28.27 -4.16
C SER A 214 -12.32 27.39 -4.82
N GLY A 215 -12.35 26.09 -4.51
CA GLY A 215 -13.33 25.15 -5.09
C GLY A 215 -13.01 24.71 -6.54
N GLY A 216 -11.83 25.05 -7.03
CA GLY A 216 -11.35 24.65 -8.37
C GLY A 216 -10.81 23.23 -8.42
N LYS A 217 -10.60 22.72 -9.65
CA LYS A 217 -9.93 21.44 -9.86
C LYS A 217 -8.41 21.62 -9.66
N PRO A 218 -7.71 20.62 -9.08
CA PRO A 218 -6.25 20.63 -9.03
C PRO A 218 -5.69 20.65 -10.46
N LYS A 219 -4.62 21.45 -10.67
CA LYS A 219 -3.91 21.51 -11.96
C LYS A 219 -3.15 20.23 -12.22
#